data_e88ea807821aad88632eda005ad88146
#
_entry.id   e88ea807821aad88632eda005ad88146
#
_cell.length_a   1.000
_cell.length_b   1.000
_cell.length_c   1.000
_cell.angle_alpha   90.00
_cell.angle_beta   90.00
_cell.angle_gamma   90.00
#
_symmetry.space_group_name_H-M   'P 1'
#
loop_
_entity.id
_entity.type
_entity.pdbx_description
1 polymer ?
#
loop_
_entity_poly.entity_id
_entity_poly.type
_entity_poly.pdbx_seq_one_letter_code
_entity_poly.pdbx_strand_id
1 'polypeptide(L)'
;MSSRNFWLSKEVFIGLAFFFAITVPVVVFGGAKVVFVDKSANGAEDGTSAHPYQSISEALDHVKKGTEVRIKNGEYKENITIPKDVKLVGDSENRDKVIIKARNEDKPTVQMKDETEMSYITVKGGRHGVRILPDTKAHLYNVVVKNSNRDGIHIDSAKTDKRHRVILDTIEVTRNDRAGIFAETRFITLINSYITLNKSDGVDFAMGTEAWLGDNSFSGNKGSGIKVILDNSSLSSKKNTIRNNGHDGIEVNTYGASGTLTLKKATIVKNNSYGIARIARTTKGANTFGGIILGDGVNVNKIDQNNQGSVSHIIYGF
;
A
#
# COMPACT_ATOMS: atom_id res chain seq x y z
N MET A 1 70.44 64.02 8.60
CA MET A 1 70.17 64.72 9.83
C MET A 1 69.03 64.09 10.56
N SER A 2 69.31 63.65 11.75
CA SER A 2 68.42 63.23 12.85
C SER A 2 67.36 62.14 12.61
N SER A 3 67.84 60.93 12.94
CA SER A 3 67.00 59.76 13.21
C SER A 3 66.38 59.87 14.61
N ARG A 4 65.10 59.58 14.71
CA ARG A 4 64.47 59.29 15.99
C ARG A 4 63.97 57.85 15.99
N ASN A 5 64.57 57.03 16.78
CA ASN A 5 64.15 55.69 17.11
C ASN A 5 62.88 55.74 17.97
N PHE A 6 61.84 54.99 17.56
CA PHE A 6 60.63 54.79 18.38
C PHE A 6 60.62 53.29 18.85
N TRP A 7 60.82 53.11 20.14
CA TRP A 7 60.66 51.79 20.76
C TRP A 7 59.18 51.48 20.92
N LEU A 8 58.73 50.39 20.32
CA LEU A 8 57.42 49.84 20.57
C LEU A 8 57.56 48.64 21.51
N SER A 9 57.04 48.76 22.71
CA SER A 9 56.93 47.70 23.69
C SER A 9 56.00 46.60 23.21
N LYS A 10 56.42 45.35 23.23
CA LYS A 10 55.64 44.17 23.02
C LYS A 10 54.87 43.90 24.30
N GLU A 11 53.55 44.17 24.29
CA GLU A 11 52.65 43.62 25.30
C GLU A 11 52.17 42.21 24.83
N VAL A 12 52.55 41.24 25.68
CA VAL A 12 52.14 39.85 25.48
C VAL A 12 50.74 39.71 26.08
N PHE A 13 49.70 39.66 25.23
CA PHE A 13 48.34 39.28 25.65
C PHE A 13 48.31 37.75 25.81
N ILE A 14 48.29 37.27 27.04
CA ILE A 14 47.93 35.88 27.37
C ILE A 14 46.40 35.79 27.36
N GLY A 15 45.86 35.38 26.20
CA GLY A 15 44.45 35.07 26.07
C GLY A 15 44.15 33.72 26.74
N LEU A 16 43.47 33.71 27.89
CA LEU A 16 42.91 32.51 28.47
C LEU A 16 41.71 32.06 27.58
N ALA A 17 41.93 31.03 26.75
CA ALA A 17 40.84 30.37 26.02
C ALA A 17 40.10 29.48 27.01
N PHE A 18 38.89 29.92 27.45
CA PHE A 18 37.96 29.06 28.12
C PHE A 18 37.30 28.11 27.09
N PHE A 19 37.75 26.87 27.06
CA PHE A 19 37.06 25.80 26.35
C PHE A 19 35.79 25.46 27.16
N PHE A 20 34.67 26.01 26.73
CA PHE A 20 33.35 25.48 27.14
C PHE A 20 33.18 24.14 26.40
N ALA A 21 33.39 23.04 27.08
CA ALA A 21 32.96 21.72 26.60
C ALA A 21 31.46 21.69 26.61
N ILE A 22 30.82 22.02 25.49
CA ILE A 22 29.41 21.77 25.26
C ILE A 22 29.24 20.25 25.17
N THR A 23 28.88 19.61 26.26
CA THR A 23 28.39 18.24 26.25
C THR A 23 27.03 18.25 25.57
N VAL A 24 26.99 18.05 24.25
CA VAL A 24 25.79 17.74 23.53
C VAL A 24 25.34 16.37 24.04
N PRO A 25 24.16 16.25 24.65
CA PRO A 25 23.67 14.94 25.02
C PRO A 25 23.54 14.14 23.74
N VAL A 26 24.33 13.07 23.61
CA VAL A 26 24.11 12.07 22.57
C VAL A 26 22.77 11.44 22.90
N VAL A 27 21.71 11.91 22.23
CA VAL A 27 20.42 11.22 22.21
C VAL A 27 20.69 9.93 21.44
N VAL A 28 21.00 8.87 22.17
CA VAL A 28 20.98 7.52 21.63
C VAL A 28 19.52 7.26 21.26
N PHE A 29 19.17 7.48 20.01
CA PHE A 29 17.94 6.92 19.47
C PHE A 29 18.10 5.41 19.65
N GLY A 30 17.39 4.85 20.61
CA GLY A 30 17.33 3.42 20.81
C GLY A 30 16.90 2.81 19.48
N GLY A 31 17.80 2.08 18.82
CA GLY A 31 17.49 1.37 17.58
C GLY A 31 16.24 0.52 17.81
N ALA A 32 15.39 0.41 16.81
CA ALA A 32 14.21 -0.46 16.88
C ALA A 32 14.67 -1.83 17.41
N LYS A 33 13.95 -2.36 18.41
CA LYS A 33 14.25 -3.71 18.90
C LYS A 33 13.97 -4.69 17.77
N VAL A 34 14.96 -5.48 17.38
CA VAL A 34 14.80 -6.51 16.36
C VAL A 34 14.55 -7.85 17.04
N VAL A 35 13.52 -8.56 16.59
CA VAL A 35 13.19 -9.92 17.01
C VAL A 35 13.25 -10.82 15.78
N PHE A 36 13.83 -12.00 15.94
CA PHE A 36 14.02 -12.94 14.84
C PHE A 36 13.07 -14.14 14.93
N VAL A 37 12.63 -14.60 13.75
CA VAL A 37 11.82 -15.79 13.58
C VAL A 37 12.52 -16.73 12.61
N ASP A 38 12.72 -17.99 13.03
CA ASP A 38 13.28 -19.06 12.20
C ASP A 38 12.60 -20.38 12.55
N LYS A 39 11.74 -20.88 11.66
CA LYS A 39 11.01 -22.14 11.88
C LYS A 39 11.92 -23.38 12.03
N SER A 40 13.19 -23.26 11.65
CA SER A 40 14.18 -24.34 11.77
C SER A 40 15.04 -24.24 13.03
N ALA A 41 14.82 -23.21 13.85
CA ALA A 41 15.54 -23.05 15.11
C ALA A 41 15.23 -24.19 16.10
N ASN A 42 16.19 -24.46 16.96
CA ASN A 42 16.06 -25.48 18.03
C ASN A 42 16.57 -24.87 19.35
N GLY A 43 15.95 -25.22 20.45
CA GLY A 43 16.38 -24.83 21.79
C GLY A 43 15.57 -23.70 22.38
N ALA A 44 16.20 -22.88 23.20
CA ALA A 44 15.53 -21.75 23.84
C ALA A 44 15.11 -20.68 22.82
N GLU A 45 14.00 -20.03 23.09
CA GLU A 45 13.41 -18.98 22.24
C GLU A 45 13.29 -17.70 23.05
N ASP A 46 14.08 -16.67 22.71
CA ASP A 46 14.05 -15.35 23.33
C ASP A 46 13.93 -14.21 22.29
N GLY A 47 13.86 -14.59 21.02
CA GLY A 47 13.75 -13.69 19.88
C GLY A 47 15.06 -13.04 19.47
N THR A 48 16.19 -13.40 20.04
CA THR A 48 17.51 -12.98 19.55
C THR A 48 17.87 -13.74 18.26
N SER A 49 18.90 -13.28 17.55
CA SER A 49 19.38 -13.98 16.35
C SER A 49 19.96 -15.36 16.66
N ALA A 50 20.44 -15.59 17.89
CA ALA A 50 20.93 -16.88 18.35
C ALA A 50 19.82 -17.83 18.82
N HIS A 51 18.74 -17.28 19.33
CA HIS A 51 17.60 -18.00 19.87
C HIS A 51 16.28 -17.44 19.30
N PRO A 52 16.04 -17.51 17.97
CA PRO A 52 14.86 -16.96 17.34
C PRO A 52 13.61 -17.75 17.71
N TYR A 53 12.44 -17.11 17.66
CA TYR A 53 11.17 -17.81 17.78
C TYR A 53 10.95 -18.74 16.57
N GLN A 54 10.30 -19.87 16.78
CA GLN A 54 9.99 -20.81 15.68
C GLN A 54 8.73 -20.42 14.90
N SER A 55 7.83 -19.65 15.51
CA SER A 55 6.60 -19.17 14.87
C SER A 55 6.50 -17.65 14.86
N ILE A 56 5.84 -17.12 13.82
CA ILE A 56 5.57 -15.69 13.71
C ILE A 56 4.58 -15.28 14.82
N SER A 57 3.56 -16.11 15.08
CA SER A 57 2.53 -15.81 16.10
C SER A 57 3.17 -15.62 17.47
N GLU A 58 4.07 -16.51 17.86
CA GLU A 58 4.75 -16.41 19.15
C GLU A 58 5.63 -15.17 19.25
N ALA A 59 6.39 -14.84 18.19
CA ALA A 59 7.17 -13.61 18.15
C ALA A 59 6.26 -12.39 18.33
N LEU A 60 5.10 -12.35 17.64
CA LEU A 60 4.17 -11.22 17.71
C LEU A 60 3.47 -11.09 19.07
N ASP A 61 3.36 -12.16 19.84
CA ASP A 61 2.81 -12.13 21.21
C ASP A 61 3.80 -11.53 22.24
N HIS A 62 5.10 -11.57 21.93
CA HIS A 62 6.16 -11.08 22.82
C HIS A 62 6.76 -9.71 22.43
N VAL A 63 6.37 -9.13 21.28
CA VAL A 63 6.90 -7.84 20.83
C VAL A 63 6.25 -6.65 21.53
N LYS A 64 7.03 -5.58 21.64
CA LYS A 64 6.58 -4.27 22.07
C LYS A 64 6.44 -3.33 20.87
N LYS A 65 5.77 -2.20 21.06
CA LYS A 65 5.71 -1.13 20.04
C LYS A 65 7.12 -0.73 19.59
N GLY A 66 7.24 -0.40 18.29
CA GLY A 66 8.52 -0.04 17.67
C GLY A 66 9.41 -1.23 17.36
N THR A 67 8.94 -2.47 17.54
CA THR A 67 9.73 -3.67 17.22
C THR A 67 9.67 -4.00 15.72
N GLU A 68 10.81 -4.40 15.17
CA GLU A 68 10.92 -5.05 13.88
C GLU A 68 11.04 -6.57 14.07
N VAL A 69 10.13 -7.35 13.45
CA VAL A 69 10.18 -8.80 13.44
C VAL A 69 10.74 -9.25 12.10
N ARG A 70 11.93 -9.86 12.12
CA ARG A 70 12.61 -10.42 10.95
C ARG A 70 12.35 -11.90 10.82
N ILE A 71 11.81 -12.31 9.67
CA ILE A 71 11.41 -13.67 9.40
C ILE A 71 12.39 -14.29 8.41
N LYS A 72 13.07 -15.35 8.83
CA LYS A 72 13.94 -16.13 7.95
C LYS A 72 13.18 -16.89 6.90
N ASN A 73 13.89 -17.28 5.83
CA ASN A 73 13.32 -18.00 4.70
C ASN A 73 12.53 -19.26 5.14
N GLY A 74 11.34 -19.41 4.60
CA GLY A 74 10.50 -20.57 4.88
C GLY A 74 9.02 -20.32 4.60
N GLU A 75 8.22 -21.41 4.63
CA GLU A 75 6.76 -21.33 4.61
C GLU A 75 6.23 -21.50 6.05
N TYR A 76 5.55 -20.48 6.55
CA TYR A 76 4.92 -20.42 7.88
C TYR A 76 3.42 -20.59 7.72
N LYS A 77 2.87 -21.68 8.25
CA LYS A 77 1.44 -21.99 8.12
C LYS A 77 0.69 -21.45 9.34
N GLU A 78 0.33 -20.17 9.27
CA GLU A 78 -0.24 -19.41 10.37
C GLU A 78 -1.32 -18.42 9.88
N ASN A 79 -2.22 -17.99 10.79
CA ASN A 79 -3.03 -16.79 10.62
C ASN A 79 -2.60 -15.80 11.69
N ILE A 80 -2.03 -14.69 11.32
CA ILE A 80 -1.36 -13.76 12.24
C ILE A 80 -2.07 -12.41 12.32
N THR A 81 -1.87 -11.72 13.44
CA THR A 81 -2.25 -10.33 13.61
C THR A 81 -1.03 -9.52 13.99
N ILE A 82 -0.62 -8.58 13.11
CA ILE A 82 0.49 -7.66 13.40
C ILE A 82 0.00 -6.63 14.40
N PRO A 83 0.58 -6.53 15.61
CA PRO A 83 0.19 -5.57 16.62
C PRO A 83 0.52 -4.14 16.19
N LYS A 84 -0.12 -3.15 16.83
CA LYS A 84 0.14 -1.74 16.56
C LYS A 84 1.63 -1.39 16.70
N ASP A 85 2.13 -0.57 15.73
CA ASP A 85 3.50 -0.05 15.70
C ASP A 85 4.56 -1.18 15.66
N VAL A 86 4.31 -2.22 14.87
CA VAL A 86 5.23 -3.34 14.63
C VAL A 86 5.49 -3.46 13.13
N LYS A 87 6.76 -3.72 12.78
CA LYS A 87 7.19 -4.01 11.41
C LYS A 87 7.43 -5.51 11.26
N LEU A 88 6.89 -6.10 10.21
CA LEU A 88 7.09 -7.49 9.83
C LEU A 88 7.90 -7.57 8.53
N VAL A 89 9.10 -8.09 8.58
CA VAL A 89 10.07 -8.01 7.49
C VAL A 89 10.61 -9.39 7.13
N GLY A 90 10.52 -9.78 5.87
CA GLY A 90 11.24 -10.96 5.38
C GLY A 90 12.74 -10.69 5.36
N ASP A 91 13.54 -11.63 5.84
CA ASP A 91 15.01 -11.51 5.96
C ASP A 91 15.74 -11.61 4.59
N SER A 92 15.00 -11.61 3.50
CA SER A 92 15.51 -11.62 2.13
C SER A 92 14.73 -10.62 1.29
N GLU A 93 15.42 -9.84 0.47
CA GLU A 93 14.78 -8.96 -0.53
C GLU A 93 13.94 -9.73 -1.57
N ASN A 94 14.18 -11.02 -1.70
CA ASN A 94 13.34 -11.91 -2.49
C ASN A 94 12.09 -12.33 -1.69
N ARG A 95 10.98 -11.66 -1.95
CA ARG A 95 9.68 -11.88 -1.28
C ARG A 95 9.12 -13.32 -1.42
N ASP A 96 9.63 -14.11 -2.35
CA ASP A 96 9.21 -15.51 -2.53
C ASP A 96 9.90 -16.48 -1.56
N LYS A 97 10.86 -16.01 -0.77
CA LYS A 97 11.57 -16.82 0.22
C LYS A 97 10.86 -16.91 1.56
N VAL A 98 10.07 -15.90 1.92
CA VAL A 98 9.26 -15.89 3.15
C VAL A 98 7.79 -15.96 2.78
N ILE A 99 7.14 -17.08 3.10
CA ILE A 99 5.74 -17.33 2.75
C ILE A 99 4.93 -17.50 4.02
N ILE A 100 3.93 -16.64 4.21
CA ILE A 100 2.90 -16.82 5.24
C ILE A 100 1.68 -17.41 4.55
N LYS A 101 1.36 -18.67 4.90
CA LYS A 101 0.22 -19.38 4.34
C LYS A 101 -0.86 -19.57 5.39
N ALA A 102 -2.10 -19.33 5.04
CA ALA A 102 -3.22 -19.54 5.94
C ALA A 102 -3.21 -20.96 6.51
N ARG A 103 -3.32 -21.05 7.83
CA ARG A 103 -3.62 -22.30 8.54
C ARG A 103 -5.13 -22.58 8.54
N ASN A 104 -5.93 -21.52 8.70
CA ASN A 104 -7.38 -21.53 8.62
C ASN A 104 -7.82 -20.62 7.48
N GLU A 105 -8.42 -21.20 6.44
CA GLU A 105 -8.86 -20.50 5.23
C GLU A 105 -10.12 -19.63 5.44
N ASP A 106 -10.85 -19.80 6.56
CA ASP A 106 -12.01 -18.95 6.90
C ASP A 106 -11.61 -17.63 7.60
N LYS A 107 -10.35 -17.51 7.97
CA LYS A 107 -9.77 -16.30 8.59
C LYS A 107 -8.85 -15.57 7.60
N PRO A 108 -8.62 -14.25 7.77
CA PRO A 108 -7.53 -13.59 7.05
C PRO A 108 -6.18 -14.25 7.38
N THR A 109 -5.30 -14.36 6.37
CA THR A 109 -3.94 -14.86 6.62
C THR A 109 -3.15 -13.89 7.49
N VAL A 110 -3.22 -12.60 7.16
CA VAL A 110 -2.59 -11.52 7.93
C VAL A 110 -3.62 -10.45 8.25
N GLN A 111 -3.73 -10.05 9.52
CA GLN A 111 -4.43 -8.84 9.93
C GLN A 111 -3.42 -7.78 10.33
N MET A 112 -3.66 -6.53 9.93
CA MET A 112 -2.78 -5.40 10.25
C MET A 112 -3.52 -4.40 11.14
N LYS A 113 -2.95 -4.14 12.32
CA LYS A 113 -3.39 -3.05 13.21
C LYS A 113 -2.71 -1.73 12.81
N ASP A 114 -3.00 -0.67 13.56
CA ASP A 114 -2.53 0.67 13.26
C ASP A 114 -0.99 0.82 13.31
N GLU A 115 -0.45 1.68 12.45
CA GLU A 115 0.99 1.98 12.33
C GLU A 115 1.86 0.74 12.06
N THR A 116 1.36 -0.21 11.27
CA THR A 116 2.10 -1.43 10.93
C THR A 116 2.70 -1.37 9.53
N GLU A 117 3.83 -2.04 9.38
CA GLU A 117 4.49 -2.24 8.08
C GLU A 117 4.70 -3.74 7.83
N MET A 118 4.59 -4.16 6.56
CA MET A 118 4.94 -5.50 6.11
C MET A 118 5.74 -5.42 4.82
N SER A 119 6.88 -6.12 4.75
CA SER A 119 7.73 -6.07 3.56
C SER A 119 8.44 -7.39 3.28
N TYR A 120 8.74 -7.62 1.98
CA TYR A 120 9.50 -8.76 1.47
C TYR A 120 8.87 -10.13 1.81
N ILE A 121 7.55 -10.23 1.75
CA ILE A 121 6.77 -11.41 2.16
C ILE A 121 5.77 -11.78 1.09
N THR A 122 5.57 -13.09 0.88
CA THR A 122 4.43 -13.64 0.14
C THR A 122 3.37 -14.11 1.13
N VAL A 123 2.15 -13.60 0.99
CA VAL A 123 0.94 -14.04 1.72
C VAL A 123 0.10 -14.91 0.81
N LYS A 124 -0.30 -16.09 1.29
CA LYS A 124 -1.01 -17.10 0.50
C LYS A 124 -2.23 -17.66 1.21
N GLY A 125 -3.37 -17.67 0.52
CA GLY A 125 -4.62 -18.25 1.02
C GLY A 125 -5.36 -17.36 2.02
N GLY A 126 -6.25 -17.96 2.79
CA GLY A 126 -7.12 -17.32 3.77
C GLY A 126 -8.38 -16.68 3.14
N ARG A 127 -9.37 -16.38 3.99
CA ARG A 127 -10.58 -15.66 3.55
C ARG A 127 -10.22 -14.38 2.81
N HIS A 128 -9.34 -13.58 3.37
CA HIS A 128 -8.60 -12.49 2.72
C HIS A 128 -7.11 -12.76 2.95
N GLY A 129 -6.27 -12.46 1.97
CA GLY A 129 -4.83 -12.59 2.16
C GLY A 129 -4.35 -11.63 3.26
N VAL A 130 -4.63 -10.35 3.08
CA VAL A 130 -4.36 -9.31 4.06
C VAL A 130 -5.66 -8.57 4.38
N ARG A 131 -5.96 -8.39 5.66
CA ARG A 131 -7.02 -7.50 6.14
C ARG A 131 -6.42 -6.34 6.92
N ILE A 132 -6.68 -5.13 6.48
CA ILE A 132 -6.29 -3.89 7.15
C ILE A 132 -7.48 -3.39 7.95
N LEU A 133 -7.34 -3.34 9.26
CA LEU A 133 -8.43 -3.04 10.18
C LEU A 133 -8.91 -1.58 10.10
N PRO A 134 -10.09 -1.24 10.67
CA PRO A 134 -10.58 0.14 10.69
C PRO A 134 -9.59 1.12 11.32
N ASP A 135 -9.63 2.38 10.90
CA ASP A 135 -8.82 3.49 11.44
C ASP A 135 -7.31 3.18 11.52
N THR A 136 -6.80 2.42 10.57
CA THR A 136 -5.42 1.90 10.55
C THR A 136 -4.58 2.63 9.50
N LYS A 137 -3.42 3.12 9.89
CA LYS A 137 -2.30 3.43 9.01
C LYS A 137 -1.48 2.16 8.78
N ALA A 138 -1.29 1.77 7.53
CA ALA A 138 -0.54 0.58 7.17
C ALA A 138 0.30 0.80 5.92
N HIS A 139 1.45 0.12 5.86
CA HIS A 139 2.32 0.13 4.70
C HIS A 139 2.70 -1.30 4.31
N LEU A 140 2.44 -1.65 3.04
CA LEU A 140 2.93 -2.87 2.42
C LEU A 140 3.95 -2.48 1.34
N TYR A 141 5.15 -3.03 1.43
CA TYR A 141 6.22 -2.80 0.48
C TYR A 141 6.81 -4.12 -0.02
N ASN A 142 6.88 -4.30 -1.33
CA ASN A 142 7.42 -5.52 -1.97
C ASN A 142 6.77 -6.81 -1.43
N VAL A 143 5.44 -6.86 -1.44
CA VAL A 143 4.62 -7.97 -0.93
C VAL A 143 3.84 -8.62 -2.07
N VAL A 144 3.76 -9.96 -2.06
CA VAL A 144 2.84 -10.73 -2.91
C VAL A 144 1.65 -11.18 -2.08
N VAL A 145 0.42 -10.99 -2.59
CA VAL A 145 -0.80 -11.54 -1.99
C VAL A 145 -1.54 -12.37 -3.03
N LYS A 146 -1.71 -13.66 -2.76
CA LYS A 146 -2.27 -14.57 -3.76
C LYS A 146 -3.13 -15.69 -3.19
N ASN A 147 -4.05 -16.17 -4.04
CA ASN A 147 -4.89 -17.36 -3.82
C ASN A 147 -5.78 -17.25 -2.56
N SER A 148 -6.28 -16.06 -2.26
CA SER A 148 -7.25 -15.86 -1.17
C SER A 148 -8.66 -16.26 -1.63
N ASN A 149 -9.47 -16.80 -0.73
CA ASN A 149 -10.85 -17.26 -1.01
C ASN A 149 -11.83 -16.10 -1.24
N ARG A 150 -11.44 -14.86 -0.93
CA ARG A 150 -12.15 -13.62 -1.24
C ARG A 150 -11.16 -12.59 -1.79
N ASP A 151 -11.13 -11.39 -1.20
CA ASP A 151 -10.25 -10.32 -1.68
C ASP A 151 -8.79 -10.63 -1.31
N GLY A 152 -7.87 -10.26 -2.19
CA GLY A 152 -6.45 -10.37 -1.87
C GLY A 152 -6.11 -9.47 -0.68
N ILE A 153 -6.40 -8.17 -0.81
CA ILE A 153 -6.27 -7.18 0.27
C ILE A 153 -7.65 -6.59 0.53
N HIS A 154 -8.14 -6.74 1.75
CA HIS A 154 -9.40 -6.15 2.21
C HIS A 154 -9.09 -5.02 3.20
N ILE A 155 -9.51 -3.80 2.85
CA ILE A 155 -9.25 -2.60 3.65
C ILE A 155 -10.59 -2.15 4.23
N ASP A 156 -10.76 -2.34 5.54
CA ASP A 156 -11.97 -1.92 6.24
C ASP A 156 -12.09 -0.39 6.22
N SER A 157 -13.31 0.11 6.31
CA SER A 157 -13.59 1.54 6.34
C SER A 157 -12.91 2.24 7.53
N ALA A 158 -12.58 3.51 7.36
CA ALA A 158 -12.03 4.34 8.43
C ALA A 158 -12.80 5.66 8.50
N LYS A 159 -12.70 6.33 9.65
CA LYS A 159 -13.11 7.73 9.73
C LYS A 159 -12.38 8.55 8.68
N THR A 160 -12.99 9.63 8.21
CA THR A 160 -12.43 10.53 7.18
C THR A 160 -11.22 11.31 7.72
N ASP A 161 -10.14 10.60 8.01
CA ASP A 161 -8.89 11.14 8.54
C ASP A 161 -7.70 10.67 7.70
N LYS A 162 -7.04 11.61 7.03
CA LYS A 162 -5.87 11.35 6.17
C LYS A 162 -4.69 10.71 6.91
N ARG A 163 -4.66 10.76 8.24
CA ARG A 163 -3.66 10.07 9.05
C ARG A 163 -3.74 8.54 8.92
N HIS A 164 -4.93 8.01 8.64
CA HIS A 164 -5.16 6.56 8.44
C HIS A 164 -4.94 6.13 6.99
N ARG A 165 -3.90 6.66 6.34
CA ARG A 165 -3.55 6.30 4.96
C ARG A 165 -2.96 4.90 4.88
N VAL A 166 -3.41 4.15 3.89
CA VAL A 166 -2.81 2.86 3.49
C VAL A 166 -1.89 3.10 2.29
N ILE A 167 -0.66 2.65 2.40
CA ILE A 167 0.33 2.72 1.33
C ILE A 167 0.62 1.31 0.86
N LEU A 168 0.44 1.08 -0.44
CA LEU A 168 0.67 -0.17 -1.13
C LEU A 168 1.69 0.13 -2.24
N ASP A 169 2.93 -0.26 -2.04
CA ASP A 169 4.03 0.04 -2.95
C ASP A 169 4.74 -1.25 -3.40
N THR A 170 4.96 -1.37 -4.69
CA THR A 170 5.66 -2.51 -5.29
C THR A 170 5.02 -3.87 -4.91
N ILE A 171 3.69 -3.90 -4.82
CA ILE A 171 2.97 -5.13 -4.46
C ILE A 171 2.51 -5.89 -5.71
N GLU A 172 2.31 -7.19 -5.54
CA GLU A 172 1.61 -8.04 -6.51
C GLU A 172 0.40 -8.68 -5.84
N VAL A 173 -0.80 -8.46 -6.40
CA VAL A 173 -2.04 -9.05 -5.88
C VAL A 173 -2.69 -9.87 -6.98
N THR A 174 -2.64 -11.18 -6.85
CA THR A 174 -2.94 -12.06 -7.98
C THR A 174 -3.70 -13.34 -7.60
N ARG A 175 -4.56 -13.81 -8.51
CA ARG A 175 -5.31 -15.08 -8.38
C ARG A 175 -6.16 -15.20 -7.12
N ASN A 176 -6.74 -14.11 -6.66
CA ASN A 176 -7.70 -14.11 -5.56
C ASN A 176 -9.12 -14.33 -6.09
N ASP A 177 -10.00 -14.94 -5.28
CA ASP A 177 -11.32 -15.39 -5.72
C ASP A 177 -12.35 -14.26 -5.85
N ARG A 178 -12.04 -13.07 -5.36
CA ARG A 178 -12.80 -11.84 -5.57
C ARG A 178 -11.90 -10.72 -6.09
N ALA A 179 -12.06 -9.49 -5.58
CA ALA A 179 -11.24 -8.37 -5.97
C ALA A 179 -9.78 -8.57 -5.54
N GLY A 180 -8.84 -8.05 -6.34
CA GLY A 180 -7.46 -7.98 -5.89
C GLY A 180 -7.38 -7.12 -4.62
N ILE A 181 -7.92 -5.89 -4.67
CA ILE A 181 -7.98 -4.97 -3.54
C ILE A 181 -9.41 -4.46 -3.42
N PHE A 182 -10.00 -4.58 -2.22
CA PHE A 182 -11.26 -3.95 -1.85
C PHE A 182 -11.01 -2.87 -0.81
N ALA A 183 -11.65 -1.71 -0.94
CA ALA A 183 -11.61 -0.65 0.06
C ALA A 183 -12.90 0.19 0.07
N GLU A 184 -13.27 0.68 1.24
CA GLU A 184 -14.39 1.57 1.47
C GLU A 184 -13.98 2.71 2.39
N THR A 185 -14.33 3.96 2.04
CA THR A 185 -14.08 5.16 2.85
C THR A 185 -12.63 5.21 3.40
N ARG A 186 -11.63 5.22 2.50
CA ARG A 186 -10.21 5.14 2.88
C ARG A 186 -9.35 6.11 2.08
N PHE A 187 -8.21 6.45 2.67
CA PHE A 187 -7.11 7.15 1.98
C PHE A 187 -6.07 6.12 1.55
N ILE A 188 -5.88 5.97 0.21
CA ILE A 188 -5.03 4.93 -0.37
C ILE A 188 -3.98 5.55 -1.28
N THR A 189 -2.75 5.06 -1.18
CA THR A 189 -1.71 5.24 -2.18
C THR A 189 -1.34 3.87 -2.71
N LEU A 190 -1.52 3.63 -4.01
CA LEU A 190 -1.14 2.39 -4.69
C LEU A 190 -0.19 2.74 -5.83
N ILE A 191 1.04 2.28 -5.75
CA ILE A 191 2.10 2.62 -6.69
C ILE A 191 2.96 1.43 -7.08
N ASN A 192 3.53 1.48 -8.30
CA ASN A 192 4.51 0.51 -8.80
C ASN A 192 4.04 -0.96 -8.72
N SER A 193 2.74 -1.21 -8.84
CA SER A 193 2.13 -2.46 -8.42
C SER A 193 1.46 -3.21 -9.57
N TYR A 194 1.31 -4.53 -9.39
CA TYR A 194 0.66 -5.43 -10.34
C TYR A 194 -0.57 -6.07 -9.70
N ILE A 195 -1.75 -5.77 -10.22
CA ILE A 195 -3.02 -6.30 -9.74
C ILE A 195 -3.63 -7.14 -10.87
N THR A 196 -3.45 -8.47 -10.77
CA THR A 196 -3.63 -9.31 -11.96
C THR A 196 -4.37 -10.62 -11.68
N LEU A 197 -5.08 -11.12 -12.69
CA LEU A 197 -5.67 -12.47 -12.69
C LEU A 197 -6.62 -12.76 -11.51
N ASN A 198 -7.21 -11.74 -10.90
CA ASN A 198 -8.21 -11.94 -9.85
C ASN A 198 -9.57 -12.33 -10.48
N LYS A 199 -10.39 -13.11 -9.76
CA LYS A 199 -11.65 -13.64 -10.29
C LYS A 199 -12.80 -12.62 -10.28
N SER A 200 -12.58 -11.40 -9.80
CA SER A 200 -13.45 -10.23 -9.94
C SER A 200 -12.61 -9.05 -10.43
N ASP A 201 -12.80 -7.87 -9.89
CA ASP A 201 -12.13 -6.64 -10.28
C ASP A 201 -10.66 -6.62 -9.81
N GLY A 202 -9.82 -5.87 -10.51
CA GLY A 202 -8.46 -5.63 -10.02
C GLY A 202 -8.52 -4.88 -8.70
N VAL A 203 -9.16 -3.70 -8.69
CA VAL A 203 -9.54 -2.97 -7.47
C VAL A 203 -11.04 -2.68 -7.49
N ASP A 204 -11.69 -2.76 -6.33
CA ASP A 204 -13.09 -2.39 -6.09
C ASP A 204 -13.14 -1.35 -4.97
N PHE A 205 -13.27 -0.08 -5.34
CA PHE A 205 -13.33 1.05 -4.42
C PHE A 205 -14.78 1.47 -4.22
N ALA A 206 -15.32 1.19 -3.03
CA ALA A 206 -16.63 1.65 -2.61
C ALA A 206 -16.62 3.17 -2.34
N MET A 207 -17.79 3.74 -2.07
CA MET A 207 -17.97 5.18 -1.88
C MET A 207 -17.05 5.76 -0.80
N GLY A 208 -16.73 7.05 -0.93
CA GLY A 208 -15.91 7.77 0.05
C GLY A 208 -14.42 7.45 0.01
N THR A 209 -13.94 6.78 -1.04
CA THR A 209 -12.51 6.44 -1.18
C THR A 209 -11.75 7.59 -1.81
N GLU A 210 -10.66 8.04 -1.16
CA GLU A 210 -9.66 8.94 -1.74
C GLU A 210 -8.41 8.11 -2.10
N ALA A 211 -8.11 7.97 -3.40
CA ALA A 211 -7.00 7.14 -3.86
C ALA A 211 -6.07 7.88 -4.83
N TRP A 212 -4.77 7.65 -4.65
CA TRP A 212 -3.76 7.97 -5.64
C TRP A 212 -3.15 6.68 -6.20
N LEU A 213 -3.26 6.52 -7.53
CA LEU A 213 -2.83 5.35 -8.27
C LEU A 213 -1.73 5.77 -9.26
N GLY A 214 -0.50 5.29 -9.07
CA GLY A 214 0.65 5.68 -9.89
C GLY A 214 1.45 4.50 -10.41
N ASP A 215 1.75 4.48 -11.71
CA ASP A 215 2.65 3.51 -12.34
C ASP A 215 2.25 2.03 -12.08
N ASN A 216 0.93 1.71 -12.04
CA ASN A 216 0.43 0.36 -11.79
C ASN A 216 -0.01 -0.34 -13.07
N SER A 217 -0.09 -1.68 -13.00
CA SER A 217 -0.69 -2.54 -14.02
C SER A 217 -1.89 -3.31 -13.46
N PHE A 218 -3.07 -3.12 -14.08
CA PHE A 218 -4.30 -3.86 -13.78
C PHE A 218 -4.62 -4.72 -15.00
N SER A 219 -4.39 -6.04 -14.93
CA SER A 219 -4.54 -6.87 -16.13
C SER A 219 -5.03 -8.28 -15.87
N GLY A 220 -5.83 -8.80 -16.80
CA GLY A 220 -6.31 -10.17 -16.76
C GLY A 220 -7.26 -10.49 -15.62
N ASN A 221 -7.82 -9.48 -14.95
CA ASN A 221 -8.87 -9.67 -13.94
C ASN A 221 -10.17 -10.05 -14.65
N LYS A 222 -10.99 -10.93 -14.06
CA LYS A 222 -12.23 -11.37 -14.69
C LYS A 222 -13.33 -10.31 -14.70
N GLY A 223 -13.31 -9.38 -13.74
CA GLY A 223 -14.11 -8.18 -13.72
C GLY A 223 -13.43 -7.01 -14.43
N SER A 224 -13.66 -5.81 -13.96
CA SER A 224 -13.04 -4.58 -14.44
C SER A 224 -11.62 -4.43 -13.87
N GLY A 225 -10.75 -3.70 -14.57
CA GLY A 225 -9.42 -3.38 -14.04
C GLY A 225 -9.52 -2.55 -12.77
N ILE A 226 -10.30 -1.49 -12.85
CA ILE A 226 -10.65 -0.61 -11.73
C ILE A 226 -12.17 -0.46 -11.69
N LYS A 227 -12.78 -0.74 -10.55
CA LYS A 227 -14.17 -0.41 -10.28
C LYS A 227 -14.23 0.61 -9.15
N VAL A 228 -15.06 1.63 -9.31
CA VAL A 228 -15.22 2.69 -8.32
C VAL A 228 -16.67 3.14 -8.22
N ILE A 229 -17.13 3.37 -6.98
CA ILE A 229 -18.32 4.17 -6.72
C ILE A 229 -17.84 5.61 -6.53
N LEU A 230 -18.24 6.50 -7.47
CA LEU A 230 -17.72 7.86 -7.53
C LEU A 230 -18.21 8.75 -6.38
N ASP A 231 -19.35 8.39 -5.79
CA ASP A 231 -20.00 9.14 -4.73
C ASP A 231 -19.05 9.40 -3.54
N ASN A 232 -18.80 10.67 -3.25
CA ASN A 232 -17.87 11.16 -2.23
C ASN A 232 -16.42 10.60 -2.38
N SER A 233 -16.08 10.09 -3.56
CA SER A 233 -14.75 9.53 -3.85
C SER A 233 -13.90 10.53 -4.65
N SER A 234 -12.58 10.44 -4.47
CA SER A 234 -11.62 11.22 -5.24
C SER A 234 -10.45 10.33 -5.66
N LEU A 235 -10.41 9.95 -6.95
CA LEU A 235 -9.37 9.13 -7.52
C LEU A 235 -8.49 9.94 -8.45
N SER A 236 -7.18 9.91 -8.21
CA SER A 236 -6.15 10.41 -9.11
C SER A 236 -5.34 9.24 -9.66
N SER A 237 -5.37 9.05 -10.97
CA SER A 237 -4.71 7.94 -11.68
C SER A 237 -3.68 8.49 -12.66
N LYS A 238 -2.41 8.11 -12.49
CA LYS A 238 -1.29 8.59 -13.33
C LYS A 238 -0.43 7.43 -13.81
N LYS A 239 -0.19 7.37 -15.13
CA LYS A 239 0.67 6.37 -15.78
C LYS A 239 0.26 4.90 -15.53
N ASN A 240 -0.99 4.63 -15.26
CA ASN A 240 -1.46 3.27 -15.07
C ASN A 240 -1.73 2.59 -16.41
N THR A 241 -1.44 1.27 -16.48
CA THR A 241 -1.79 0.40 -17.60
C THR A 241 -2.93 -0.51 -17.19
N ILE A 242 -4.06 -0.44 -17.90
CA ILE A 242 -5.29 -1.19 -17.61
C ILE A 242 -5.66 -1.96 -18.87
N ARG A 243 -5.50 -3.31 -18.85
CA ARG A 243 -5.64 -4.08 -20.08
C ARG A 243 -6.09 -5.51 -19.87
N ASN A 244 -6.71 -6.07 -20.92
CA ASN A 244 -7.10 -7.49 -20.96
C ASN A 244 -7.96 -7.92 -19.76
N ASN A 245 -8.78 -7.02 -19.21
CA ASN A 245 -9.72 -7.36 -18.16
C ASN A 245 -11.02 -7.90 -18.79
N GLY A 246 -11.72 -8.75 -18.06
CA GLY A 246 -12.90 -9.46 -18.55
C GLY A 246 -14.13 -8.57 -18.72
N HIS A 247 -14.15 -7.41 -18.09
CA HIS A 247 -15.17 -6.38 -18.26
C HIS A 247 -14.51 -5.07 -18.73
N ASP A 248 -14.74 -3.97 -18.03
CA ASP A 248 -14.27 -2.65 -18.42
C ASP A 248 -12.81 -2.42 -17.99
N GLY A 249 -12.16 -1.48 -18.64
CA GLY A 249 -10.90 -0.97 -18.08
C GLY A 249 -11.17 -0.29 -16.74
N ILE A 250 -12.05 0.71 -16.74
CA ILE A 250 -12.53 1.39 -15.54
C ILE A 250 -14.06 1.38 -15.53
N GLU A 251 -14.66 0.81 -14.51
CA GLU A 251 -16.09 0.86 -14.24
C GLU A 251 -16.39 1.95 -13.21
N VAL A 252 -17.11 2.99 -13.61
CA VAL A 252 -17.50 4.10 -12.76
C VAL A 252 -18.99 4.00 -12.46
N ASN A 253 -19.31 3.72 -11.21
CA ASN A 253 -20.68 3.68 -10.70
C ASN A 253 -21.00 4.98 -9.94
N THR A 254 -22.25 5.43 -9.96
CA THR A 254 -22.71 6.58 -9.18
C THR A 254 -24.16 6.45 -8.77
N TYR A 255 -24.46 6.86 -7.54
CA TYR A 255 -25.80 6.92 -6.97
C TYR A 255 -26.34 8.36 -6.89
N GLY A 256 -25.52 9.36 -7.17
CA GLY A 256 -25.95 10.75 -7.30
C GLY A 256 -25.24 11.77 -6.41
N ALA A 257 -24.26 11.35 -5.62
CA ALA A 257 -23.38 12.30 -4.95
C ALA A 257 -22.18 12.65 -5.84
N SER A 258 -21.55 13.80 -5.59
CA SER A 258 -20.39 14.27 -6.33
C SER A 258 -19.13 13.45 -5.98
N GLY A 259 -18.27 13.30 -6.95
CA GLY A 259 -16.94 12.71 -6.79
C GLY A 259 -16.10 13.00 -8.02
N THR A 260 -14.82 12.65 -7.98
CA THR A 260 -13.88 12.91 -9.08
C THR A 260 -13.05 11.68 -9.43
N LEU A 261 -12.82 11.49 -10.72
CA LEU A 261 -11.82 10.57 -11.27
C LEU A 261 -10.95 11.33 -12.27
N THR A 262 -9.70 11.55 -11.94
CA THR A 262 -8.74 12.21 -12.83
C THR A 262 -7.79 11.18 -13.41
N LEU A 263 -7.71 11.11 -14.75
CA LEU A 263 -6.80 10.25 -15.47
C LEU A 263 -5.70 11.07 -16.16
N LYS A 264 -4.45 10.68 -15.96
CA LYS A 264 -3.30 11.30 -16.60
C LYS A 264 -2.28 10.26 -17.08
N LYS A 265 -1.97 10.27 -18.37
CA LYS A 265 -1.04 9.31 -19.00
C LYS A 265 -1.46 7.85 -18.77
N ALA A 266 -2.75 7.56 -18.75
CA ALA A 266 -3.26 6.20 -18.64
C ALA A 266 -3.24 5.47 -19.99
N THR A 267 -2.97 4.16 -19.96
CA THR A 267 -3.15 3.27 -21.11
C THR A 267 -4.25 2.26 -20.77
N ILE A 268 -5.43 2.38 -21.42
CA ILE A 268 -6.61 1.56 -21.17
C ILE A 268 -6.99 0.86 -22.47
N VAL A 269 -6.57 -0.38 -22.64
CA VAL A 269 -6.67 -1.06 -23.93
C VAL A 269 -7.03 -2.54 -23.80
N LYS A 270 -7.69 -3.08 -24.82
CA LYS A 270 -7.98 -4.52 -24.95
C LYS A 270 -8.79 -5.09 -23.79
N ASN A 271 -9.65 -4.28 -23.17
CA ASN A 271 -10.61 -4.76 -22.19
C ASN A 271 -11.85 -5.30 -22.93
N ASN A 272 -12.54 -6.26 -22.32
CA ASN A 272 -13.61 -7.00 -23.00
C ASN A 272 -14.90 -6.21 -23.19
N SER A 273 -15.05 -5.07 -22.53
CA SER A 273 -16.18 -4.14 -22.68
C SER A 273 -15.66 -2.74 -23.04
N TYR A 274 -15.96 -1.71 -22.26
CA TYR A 274 -15.49 -0.35 -22.50
C TYR A 274 -14.12 -0.08 -21.89
N GLY A 275 -13.41 0.91 -22.44
CA GLY A 275 -12.27 1.48 -21.74
C GLY A 275 -12.70 2.12 -20.42
N ILE A 276 -13.74 2.97 -20.48
CA ILE A 276 -14.40 3.55 -19.30
C ILE A 276 -15.90 3.37 -19.43
N ALA A 277 -16.52 2.61 -18.52
CA ALA A 277 -17.96 2.48 -18.41
C ALA A 277 -18.53 3.47 -17.38
N ARG A 278 -19.66 4.12 -17.70
CA ARG A 278 -20.37 5.07 -16.84
C ARG A 278 -21.73 4.49 -16.46
N ILE A 279 -21.88 4.00 -15.23
CA ILE A 279 -23.08 3.29 -14.77
C ILE A 279 -23.82 4.11 -13.71
N ALA A 280 -24.98 4.64 -14.08
CA ALA A 280 -25.89 5.32 -13.17
C ALA A 280 -26.70 4.28 -12.40
N ARG A 281 -26.57 4.25 -11.09
CA ARG A 281 -27.31 3.35 -10.18
C ARG A 281 -28.61 3.98 -9.67
N THR A 282 -28.86 5.24 -10.00
CA THR A 282 -30.09 6.00 -9.75
C THR A 282 -30.27 7.04 -10.86
N THR A 283 -31.48 7.59 -10.99
CA THR A 283 -31.76 8.69 -11.93
C THR A 283 -30.89 9.93 -11.65
N LYS A 284 -30.59 10.23 -10.40
CA LYS A 284 -29.69 11.33 -10.01
C LYS A 284 -28.24 11.05 -10.41
N GLY A 285 -27.82 9.78 -10.39
CA GLY A 285 -26.47 9.36 -10.76
C GLY A 285 -26.08 9.75 -12.18
N ALA A 286 -27.04 9.78 -13.10
CA ALA A 286 -26.77 10.16 -14.48
C ALA A 286 -26.14 11.56 -14.65
N ASN A 287 -26.35 12.46 -13.71
CA ASN A 287 -25.88 13.85 -13.78
C ASN A 287 -24.50 14.06 -13.14
N THR A 288 -23.87 13.05 -12.56
CA THR A 288 -22.65 13.22 -11.76
C THR A 288 -21.36 12.84 -12.49
N PHE A 289 -21.44 12.33 -13.71
CA PHE A 289 -20.25 11.92 -14.50
C PHE A 289 -19.36 13.08 -14.98
N GLY A 290 -19.75 14.34 -14.80
CA GLY A 290 -18.90 15.49 -15.05
C GLY A 290 -17.61 15.51 -14.20
N GLY A 291 -17.55 14.74 -13.11
CA GLY A 291 -16.36 14.54 -12.29
C GLY A 291 -15.30 13.62 -12.92
N ILE A 292 -15.54 13.03 -14.10
CA ILE A 292 -14.53 12.25 -14.82
C ILE A 292 -13.69 13.20 -15.69
N ILE A 293 -12.44 13.41 -15.29
CA ILE A 293 -11.50 14.32 -15.93
C ILE A 293 -10.43 13.53 -16.66
N LEU A 294 -10.40 13.63 -17.99
CA LEU A 294 -9.46 12.92 -18.86
C LEU A 294 -8.21 13.75 -19.15
N GLY A 295 -7.52 14.24 -18.13
CA GLY A 295 -6.18 14.83 -18.20
C GLY A 295 -6.06 16.16 -18.95
N ASP A 296 -4.89 16.77 -18.85
CA ASP A 296 -4.54 18.03 -19.51
C ASP A 296 -4.08 17.75 -20.96
N GLY A 297 -4.99 17.75 -21.95
CA GLY A 297 -4.67 17.74 -23.37
C GLY A 297 -4.76 16.38 -24.10
N VAL A 298 -4.85 16.47 -25.40
CA VAL A 298 -5.34 15.49 -26.37
C VAL A 298 -4.50 14.21 -26.51
N ASN A 299 -3.27 14.16 -25.97
CA ASN A 299 -2.35 13.03 -26.14
C ASN A 299 -1.92 12.37 -24.83
N VAL A 300 -2.68 12.54 -23.77
CA VAL A 300 -2.22 12.15 -22.43
C VAL A 300 -2.72 10.77 -22.01
N ASN A 301 -3.87 10.34 -22.52
CA ASN A 301 -4.43 9.02 -22.24
C ASN A 301 -4.65 8.24 -23.54
N LYS A 302 -4.22 6.97 -23.57
CA LYS A 302 -4.54 6.04 -24.64
C LYS A 302 -5.71 5.16 -24.22
N ILE A 303 -6.90 5.43 -24.74
CA ILE A 303 -8.12 4.65 -24.44
C ILE A 303 -8.67 4.12 -25.76
N ASP A 304 -8.18 2.97 -26.18
CA ASP A 304 -8.55 2.37 -27.48
C ASP A 304 -8.56 0.83 -27.44
N GLN A 305 -8.93 0.22 -28.55
CA GLN A 305 -8.94 -1.25 -28.72
C GLN A 305 -9.75 -1.99 -27.63
N ASN A 306 -10.70 -1.32 -26.97
CA ASN A 306 -11.64 -1.97 -26.07
C ASN A 306 -12.88 -2.43 -26.90
N ASN A 307 -13.42 -3.61 -26.62
CA ASN A 307 -14.37 -4.26 -27.52
C ASN A 307 -15.65 -3.44 -27.80
N GLN A 308 -16.13 -2.69 -26.81
CA GLN A 308 -17.35 -1.89 -26.93
C GLN A 308 -17.08 -0.38 -27.12
N GLY A 309 -15.81 0.04 -27.09
CA GLY A 309 -15.40 1.42 -27.30
C GLY A 309 -14.58 2.03 -26.17
N SER A 310 -14.16 3.27 -26.37
CA SER A 310 -13.29 3.98 -25.41
C SER A 310 -14.05 4.39 -24.16
N VAL A 311 -15.20 5.05 -24.32
CA VAL A 311 -16.05 5.52 -23.20
C VAL A 311 -17.51 5.22 -23.54
N SER A 312 -18.24 4.63 -22.59
CA SER A 312 -19.66 4.29 -22.80
C SER A 312 -20.55 5.53 -22.86
N HIS A 313 -21.72 5.42 -23.49
CA HIS A 313 -22.88 6.24 -23.10
C HIS A 313 -23.18 5.98 -21.62
N ILE A 314 -24.05 6.79 -21.02
CA ILE A 314 -24.51 6.52 -19.65
C ILE A 314 -25.34 5.23 -19.68
N ILE A 315 -24.94 4.26 -18.87
CA ILE A 315 -25.65 2.99 -18.69
C ILE A 315 -26.48 3.12 -17.42
N TYR A 316 -27.79 2.83 -17.53
CA TYR A 316 -28.71 2.84 -16.40
C TYR A 316 -28.76 1.41 -15.82
N GLY A 317 -28.32 1.26 -14.57
CA GLY A 317 -28.18 -0.02 -13.87
C GLY A 317 -29.11 -0.15 -12.66
N PHE A 318 -30.37 0.31 -12.79
CA PHE A 318 -31.42 0.22 -11.77
C PHE A 318 -32.67 -0.40 -12.34
#